data_400b51e1c3ebc28a99b32d78c6bb1e2a
#
_entry.id   400b51e1c3ebc28a99b32d78c6bb1e2a
#
_cell.length_a   1.000
_cell.length_b   1.000
_cell.length_c   1.000
_cell.angle_alpha   90.00
_cell.angle_beta   90.00
_cell.angle_gamma   90.00
#
_symmetry.space_group_name_H-M   'P 1'
#
loop_
_entity.id
_entity.type
_entity.pdbx_description
1 polymer ?
#
loop_
_entity_poly.entity_id
_entity_poly.type
_entity_poly.pdbx_seq_one_letter_code
_entity_poly.pdbx_strand_id
1 'polypeptide(L)'
;MSRKSKASNREVASRPQHSQPPPHERPEPVARALLQGWLSWLVPVVIALITCAAFLPTLQNQFVNLDDNDNFLDNPHYRGLAWTHLRWMWTTHQGHYIPLTWMTLGLDYLLWGMNPVGYHLTSLLLHVTNAVVFFFVVRWLLTRALPSPSERGYALAVSAGVAALVFAIHPLRVESVAWVTERRDVLSGLFYLVTILVYLRACEGEERGRRWYWLAVATFVLALLSKSMVVNLPVVLLILDVYPLRRLGGAIGWWSEPARRIYIEKIPFVLLAAGASAIAVMAQSSVHAAASLAQLSLPGRLVVSAYGLGFYLWKMVVPVNLSPLYELPRTMDPVAPPFILSYALVLAITAIVLALRRPVPGLPAAWVAYVVVLLPVLGILQSGPQIAADRYTYLAGLGWASLAGAGLLSTWRRWPPFVLTGLAVVLLSGLGTLSWNQVEVWHDSEKLWTHALAIDPKTSMAQFGLGRVRADQGKPAEAIEHYRQALNIKPDYGAAHYNWGVVLGQQGKPAEAIEHYRLAVQMRPNSADAHNNWGALLGQQGRLADAIEHFQQALRLKPDFAEAHNNWGFALAQQGKRAEAIEHYRHALRLDPDNALAQSNLLNAIQRRDMGKEDSAQSRKGEKTE
;
A
#
# COMPACT_ATOMS: atom_id res chain seq x y z
N MET A 1 83.95 9.67 64.95
CA MET A 1 85.07 9.91 64.02
C MET A 1 84.52 9.82 62.61
N SER A 2 84.17 10.93 62.04
CA SER A 2 84.89 11.74 61.07
C SER A 2 85.23 11.03 59.76
N ARG A 3 84.45 11.34 58.68
CA ARG A 3 85.10 12.00 57.54
C ARG A 3 84.02 12.46 56.54
N LYS A 4 83.95 13.76 56.27
CA LYS A 4 83.31 14.46 55.20
C LYS A 4 83.98 14.10 53.87
N SER A 5 83.21 13.87 52.82
CA SER A 5 83.67 13.99 51.43
C SER A 5 82.71 14.87 50.67
N LYS A 6 83.23 15.97 50.16
CA LYS A 6 82.60 16.92 49.25
C LYS A 6 82.44 16.24 47.88
N ALA A 7 81.22 16.26 47.29
CA ALA A 7 81.01 15.99 45.88
C ALA A 7 80.54 17.27 45.21
N SER A 8 81.25 17.62 44.17
CA SER A 8 81.12 18.77 43.26
C SER A 8 79.81 18.80 42.48
N ASN A 9 79.10 19.93 42.52
CA ASN A 9 78.05 20.29 41.61
C ASN A 9 78.65 20.47 40.21
N ARG A 10 78.18 19.63 39.24
CA ARG A 10 78.24 19.95 37.81
C ARG A 10 76.81 20.26 37.35
N GLU A 11 76.59 21.53 37.10
CA GLU A 11 75.42 21.98 36.33
C GLU A 11 75.43 21.35 34.92
N VAL A 12 74.47 20.48 34.65
CA VAL A 12 74.19 20.01 33.28
C VAL A 12 73.18 20.99 32.70
N ALA A 13 73.63 21.84 31.80
CA ALA A 13 72.77 22.73 31.01
C ALA A 13 71.79 21.89 30.21
N SER A 14 70.48 21.99 30.54
CA SER A 14 69.39 21.42 29.81
C SER A 14 69.25 22.14 28.46
N ARG A 15 69.47 21.41 27.34
CA ARG A 15 69.14 21.86 26.00
C ARG A 15 67.62 22.08 25.93
N PRO A 16 67.10 23.15 25.28
CA PRO A 16 65.68 23.35 25.06
C PRO A 16 65.20 22.22 24.16
N GLN A 17 64.18 21.47 24.64
CA GLN A 17 63.40 20.55 23.80
C GLN A 17 62.71 21.40 22.77
N HIS A 18 63.08 21.25 21.48
CA HIS A 18 62.29 21.69 20.37
C HIS A 18 60.93 20.98 20.45
N SER A 19 59.90 21.71 20.86
CA SER A 19 58.51 21.29 20.70
C SER A 19 58.27 21.11 19.19
N GLN A 20 58.08 19.85 18.76
CA GLN A 20 57.60 19.58 17.40
C GLN A 20 56.26 20.28 17.27
N PRO A 21 56.01 21.06 16.18
CA PRO A 21 54.70 21.62 15.93
C PRO A 21 53.70 20.46 15.79
N PRO A 22 52.40 20.64 16.20
CA PRO A 22 51.38 19.63 16.02
C PRO A 22 51.35 19.20 14.55
N PRO A 23 51.11 17.91 14.25
CA PRO A 23 51.06 17.43 12.88
C PRO A 23 50.09 18.31 12.10
N HIS A 24 50.61 19.10 11.16
CA HIS A 24 49.80 19.85 10.22
C HIS A 24 48.85 18.84 9.54
N GLU A 25 47.57 18.91 9.83
CA GLU A 25 46.53 18.28 9.00
C GLU A 25 46.81 18.75 7.55
N ARG A 26 47.28 17.84 6.72
CA ARG A 26 47.50 18.15 5.30
C ARG A 26 46.14 18.57 4.77
N PRO A 27 45.98 19.79 4.22
CA PRO A 27 44.73 20.20 3.63
C PRO A 27 44.33 19.14 2.58
N GLU A 28 43.12 18.62 2.67
CA GLU A 28 42.61 17.70 1.65
C GLU A 28 42.79 18.38 0.29
N PRO A 29 43.37 17.69 -0.70
CA PRO A 29 43.56 18.30 -2.00
C PRO A 29 42.18 18.78 -2.52
N VAL A 30 42.10 20.05 -2.92
CA VAL A 30 40.88 20.74 -3.40
C VAL A 30 40.07 19.87 -4.40
N ALA A 31 40.77 19.06 -5.18
CA ALA A 31 40.16 18.08 -6.10
C ALA A 31 39.32 17.01 -5.38
N ARG A 32 39.70 16.55 -4.15
CA ARG A 32 38.91 15.59 -3.37
C ARG A 32 37.65 16.23 -2.77
N ALA A 33 37.75 17.46 -2.29
CA ALA A 33 36.60 18.20 -1.78
C ALA A 33 35.59 18.52 -2.89
N LEU A 34 36.08 18.91 -4.07
CA LEU A 34 35.25 19.13 -5.28
C LEU A 34 34.56 17.82 -5.74
N LEU A 35 35.30 16.70 -5.82
CA LEU A 35 34.73 15.39 -6.18
C LEU A 35 33.66 14.93 -5.17
N GLN A 36 33.84 15.15 -3.88
CA GLN A 36 32.85 14.83 -2.85
C GLN A 36 31.60 15.71 -2.98
N GLY A 37 31.76 16.98 -3.32
CA GLY A 37 30.65 17.90 -3.61
C GLY A 37 29.82 17.44 -4.82
N TRP A 38 30.47 17.08 -5.92
CA TRP A 38 29.79 16.62 -7.13
C TRP A 38 29.07 15.28 -6.95
N LEU A 39 29.68 14.32 -6.29
CA LEU A 39 29.07 13.01 -6.01
C LEU A 39 27.82 13.11 -5.12
N SER A 40 27.73 14.10 -4.26
CA SER A 40 26.56 14.32 -3.41
C SER A 40 25.29 14.67 -4.21
N TRP A 41 25.44 15.21 -5.43
CA TRP A 41 24.33 15.54 -6.33
C TRP A 41 24.21 14.58 -7.51
N LEU A 42 25.32 14.08 -8.02
CA LEU A 42 25.32 13.17 -9.18
C LEU A 42 24.65 11.83 -8.85
N VAL A 43 24.96 11.23 -7.68
CA VAL A 43 24.40 9.94 -7.31
C VAL A 43 22.86 9.97 -7.16
N PRO A 44 22.25 10.93 -6.46
CA PRO A 44 20.79 11.10 -6.46
C PRO A 44 20.16 11.25 -7.85
N VAL A 45 20.80 12.02 -8.74
CA VAL A 45 20.32 12.18 -10.12
C VAL A 45 20.37 10.86 -10.88
N VAL A 46 21.47 10.11 -10.78
CA VAL A 46 21.60 8.78 -11.41
C VAL A 46 20.56 7.81 -10.87
N ILE A 47 20.31 7.80 -9.54
CA ILE A 47 19.25 6.99 -8.93
C ILE A 47 17.88 7.35 -9.52
N ALA A 48 17.58 8.65 -9.62
CA ALA A 48 16.33 9.13 -10.18
C ALA A 48 16.16 8.67 -11.64
N LEU A 49 17.18 8.84 -12.48
CA LEU A 49 17.15 8.46 -13.88
C LEU A 49 16.99 6.96 -14.10
N ILE A 50 17.75 6.13 -13.36
CA ILE A 50 17.66 4.67 -13.46
C ILE A 50 16.29 4.17 -12.96
N THR A 51 15.78 4.74 -11.86
CA THR A 51 14.45 4.39 -11.35
C THR A 51 13.35 4.77 -12.32
N CYS A 52 13.40 5.99 -12.88
CA CYS A 52 12.48 6.41 -13.95
C CYS A 52 12.55 5.46 -15.15
N ALA A 53 13.74 5.14 -15.63
CA ALA A 53 13.91 4.25 -16.79
C ALA A 53 13.31 2.86 -16.52
N ALA A 54 13.56 2.26 -15.35
CA ALA A 54 13.07 0.92 -15.02
C ALA A 54 11.53 0.84 -14.95
N PHE A 55 10.86 1.93 -14.60
CA PHE A 55 9.40 2.01 -14.45
C PHE A 55 8.71 2.83 -15.55
N LEU A 56 9.43 3.26 -16.58
CA LEU A 56 8.85 4.05 -17.67
C LEU A 56 7.62 3.39 -18.34
N PRO A 57 7.55 2.05 -18.51
CA PRO A 57 6.37 1.41 -19.10
C PRO A 57 5.09 1.61 -18.29
N THR A 58 5.15 1.95 -16.99
CA THR A 58 3.93 2.23 -16.19
C THR A 58 3.09 3.35 -16.79
N LEU A 59 3.68 4.28 -17.53
CA LEU A 59 2.96 5.37 -18.19
C LEU A 59 2.03 4.90 -19.33
N GLN A 60 2.16 3.65 -19.76
CA GLN A 60 1.29 3.03 -20.77
C GLN A 60 0.20 2.15 -20.15
N ASN A 61 0.23 1.96 -18.82
CA ASN A 61 -0.71 1.12 -18.12
C ASN A 61 -2.10 1.77 -18.04
N GLN A 62 -3.14 0.92 -18.08
CA GLN A 62 -4.53 1.30 -17.87
C GLN A 62 -4.92 1.09 -16.38
N PHE A 63 -6.11 1.55 -16.01
CA PHE A 63 -6.72 1.10 -14.75
C PHE A 63 -7.05 -0.39 -14.85
N VAL A 64 -6.84 -1.13 -13.76
CA VAL A 64 -7.07 -2.58 -13.72
C VAL A 64 -8.29 -2.93 -12.85
N ASN A 65 -9.08 -3.90 -13.30
CA ASN A 65 -10.33 -4.30 -12.64
C ASN A 65 -10.11 -5.16 -11.38
N LEU A 66 -9.03 -4.89 -10.63
CA LEU A 66 -8.79 -5.47 -9.30
C LEU A 66 -9.58 -4.66 -8.24
N ASP A 67 -9.15 -3.44 -7.94
CA ASP A 67 -9.86 -2.49 -7.05
C ASP A 67 -10.02 -1.09 -7.69
N ASP A 68 -9.46 -0.84 -8.88
CA ASP A 68 -9.49 0.49 -9.50
C ASP A 68 -10.91 0.88 -9.95
N ASN A 69 -11.77 -0.10 -10.26
CA ASN A 69 -13.17 0.16 -10.55
C ASN A 69 -13.86 0.83 -9.36
N ASP A 70 -13.83 0.16 -8.21
CA ASP A 70 -14.51 0.63 -6.99
C ASP A 70 -13.90 1.93 -6.44
N ASN A 71 -12.57 2.07 -6.57
CA ASN A 71 -11.85 3.22 -6.05
C ASN A 71 -11.92 4.45 -6.98
N PHE A 72 -11.94 4.27 -8.31
CA PHE A 72 -11.77 5.37 -9.26
C PHE A 72 -12.89 5.47 -10.29
N LEU A 73 -13.18 4.37 -11.02
CA LEU A 73 -14.08 4.44 -12.16
C LEU A 73 -15.53 4.67 -11.73
N ASP A 74 -15.95 3.99 -10.67
CA ASP A 74 -17.31 4.05 -10.14
C ASP A 74 -17.48 5.02 -8.95
N ASN A 75 -16.38 5.66 -8.51
CA ASN A 75 -16.37 6.56 -7.37
C ASN A 75 -16.25 8.03 -7.80
N PRO A 76 -17.32 8.81 -7.84
CA PRO A 76 -17.25 10.24 -8.16
C PRO A 76 -16.79 11.12 -6.99
N HIS A 77 -16.82 10.61 -5.75
CA HIS A 77 -16.65 11.43 -4.55
C HIS A 77 -15.22 11.99 -4.36
N TYR A 78 -14.20 11.32 -4.91
CA TYR A 78 -12.81 11.81 -4.84
C TYR A 78 -12.46 12.81 -5.97
N ARG A 79 -13.36 12.99 -7.00
CA ARG A 79 -13.06 13.71 -8.23
C ARG A 79 -13.02 15.22 -8.03
N GLY A 80 -12.01 15.72 -7.33
CA GLY A 80 -11.79 17.14 -7.08
C GLY A 80 -11.35 17.45 -5.67
N LEU A 81 -11.21 18.76 -5.35
CA LEU A 81 -10.79 19.27 -4.03
C LEU A 81 -11.76 20.33 -3.48
N ALA A 82 -13.00 20.43 -4.01
CA ALA A 82 -14.03 21.25 -3.41
C ALA A 82 -14.41 20.73 -2.02
N TRP A 83 -15.05 21.56 -1.20
CA TRP A 83 -15.37 21.22 0.20
C TRP A 83 -16.16 19.92 0.34
N THR A 84 -17.06 19.61 -0.59
CA THR A 84 -17.83 18.35 -0.61
C THR A 84 -16.93 17.13 -0.76
N HIS A 85 -15.94 17.19 -1.67
CA HIS A 85 -14.96 16.12 -1.89
C HIS A 85 -14.04 15.98 -0.67
N LEU A 86 -13.48 17.08 -0.17
CA LEU A 86 -12.62 17.06 1.02
C LEU A 86 -13.37 16.51 2.23
N ARG A 87 -14.62 16.94 2.46
CA ARG A 87 -15.44 16.40 3.55
C ARG A 87 -15.57 14.87 3.42
N TRP A 88 -15.88 14.36 2.24
CA TRP A 88 -15.98 12.92 2.01
C TRP A 88 -14.65 12.22 2.27
N MET A 89 -13.53 12.71 1.74
CA MET A 89 -12.19 12.14 1.93
C MET A 89 -11.79 12.03 3.41
N TRP A 90 -12.21 12.97 4.24
CA TRP A 90 -11.90 13.01 5.67
C TRP A 90 -12.91 12.26 6.54
N THR A 91 -14.07 11.90 6.02
CA THR A 91 -15.14 11.21 6.80
C THR A 91 -15.40 9.79 6.33
N THR A 92 -14.91 9.40 5.15
CA THR A 92 -15.12 8.04 4.64
C THR A 92 -14.24 7.02 5.36
N HIS A 93 -14.84 5.85 5.64
CA HIS A 93 -14.17 4.72 6.30
C HIS A 93 -14.35 3.42 5.50
N GLN A 94 -14.61 3.51 4.20
CA GLN A 94 -14.85 2.35 3.32
C GLN A 94 -13.62 1.45 3.23
N GLY A 95 -13.50 0.50 4.18
CA GLY A 95 -12.39 -0.45 4.29
C GLY A 95 -11.05 0.16 4.72
N HIS A 96 -10.81 1.46 4.43
CA HIS A 96 -9.55 2.15 4.70
C HIS A 96 -9.79 3.61 5.05
N TYR A 97 -8.99 4.15 5.98
CA TYR A 97 -8.97 5.58 6.26
C TYR A 97 -7.65 6.18 5.75
N ILE A 98 -7.71 6.81 4.57
CA ILE A 98 -6.53 7.29 3.81
C ILE A 98 -6.76 8.68 3.19
N PRO A 99 -7.19 9.68 3.97
CA PRO A 99 -7.62 10.98 3.45
C PRO A 99 -6.55 11.67 2.60
N LEU A 100 -5.27 11.58 2.97
CA LEU A 100 -4.19 12.22 2.22
C LEU A 100 -3.98 11.55 0.85
N THR A 101 -4.13 10.24 0.77
CA THR A 101 -4.07 9.53 -0.52
C THR A 101 -5.23 9.97 -1.42
N TRP A 102 -6.46 10.06 -0.90
CA TRP A 102 -7.60 10.56 -1.66
C TRP A 102 -7.38 12.00 -2.16
N MET A 103 -6.78 12.87 -1.35
CA MET A 103 -6.46 14.24 -1.77
C MET A 103 -5.47 14.26 -2.95
N THR A 104 -4.46 13.38 -2.97
CA THR A 104 -3.52 13.30 -4.10
C THR A 104 -4.19 12.76 -5.36
N LEU A 105 -5.13 11.83 -5.23
CA LEU A 105 -5.91 11.30 -6.35
C LEU A 105 -6.92 12.34 -6.87
N GLY A 106 -7.53 13.11 -5.97
CA GLY A 106 -8.39 14.23 -6.33
C GLY A 106 -7.64 15.34 -7.07
N LEU A 107 -6.38 15.59 -6.71
CA LEU A 107 -5.49 16.49 -7.45
C LEU A 107 -5.19 15.94 -8.85
N ASP A 108 -4.87 14.64 -8.98
CA ASP A 108 -4.65 14.03 -10.29
C ASP A 108 -5.89 14.15 -11.17
N TYR A 109 -7.08 13.95 -10.61
CA TYR A 109 -8.32 14.16 -11.37
C TYR A 109 -8.47 15.60 -11.90
N LEU A 110 -8.12 16.60 -11.09
CA LEU A 110 -8.16 17.99 -11.53
C LEU A 110 -7.16 18.30 -12.64
N LEU A 111 -6.01 17.64 -12.64
CA LEU A 111 -4.94 17.88 -13.63
C LEU A 111 -5.14 17.05 -14.91
N TRP A 112 -5.62 15.83 -14.80
CA TRP A 112 -5.59 14.83 -15.86
C TRP A 112 -6.97 14.24 -16.21
N GLY A 113 -8.04 14.60 -15.48
CA GLY A 113 -9.33 13.92 -15.58
C GLY A 113 -9.20 12.44 -15.22
N MET A 114 -9.74 11.56 -16.05
CA MET A 114 -9.62 10.10 -15.90
C MET A 114 -8.52 9.49 -16.79
N ASN A 115 -7.52 10.28 -17.21
CA ASN A 115 -6.41 9.76 -17.98
C ASN A 115 -5.42 9.00 -17.06
N PRO A 116 -5.26 7.66 -17.19
CA PRO A 116 -4.42 6.85 -16.31
C PRO A 116 -2.94 7.28 -16.31
N VAL A 117 -2.44 7.84 -17.43
CA VAL A 117 -1.04 8.31 -17.55
C VAL A 117 -0.67 9.27 -16.42
N GLY A 118 -1.55 10.21 -16.07
CA GLY A 118 -1.28 11.18 -15.01
C GLY A 118 -1.19 10.53 -13.63
N TYR A 119 -2.06 9.57 -13.35
CA TYR A 119 -2.05 8.83 -12.09
C TYR A 119 -0.78 7.99 -11.95
N HIS A 120 -0.38 7.28 -13.01
CA HIS A 120 0.87 6.51 -13.01
C HIS A 120 2.11 7.41 -12.90
N LEU A 121 2.11 8.58 -13.57
CA LEU A 121 3.20 9.56 -13.47
C LEU A 121 3.40 10.03 -12.02
N THR A 122 2.32 10.38 -11.32
CA THR A 122 2.40 10.80 -9.91
C THR A 122 2.96 9.68 -9.03
N SER A 123 2.52 8.42 -9.22
CA SER A 123 3.05 7.26 -8.48
C SER A 123 4.53 7.03 -8.75
N LEU A 124 4.95 7.14 -10.02
CA LEU A 124 6.35 7.03 -10.43
C LEU A 124 7.22 8.12 -9.80
N LEU A 125 6.78 9.38 -9.83
CA LEU A 125 7.53 10.50 -9.25
C LEU A 125 7.67 10.35 -7.72
N LEU A 126 6.63 9.89 -7.04
CA LEU A 126 6.69 9.57 -5.61
C LEU A 126 7.71 8.46 -5.33
N HIS A 127 7.73 7.41 -6.15
CA HIS A 127 8.67 6.30 -5.99
C HIS A 127 10.12 6.72 -6.25
N VAL A 128 10.37 7.51 -7.29
CA VAL A 128 11.69 8.11 -7.57
C VAL A 128 12.16 8.97 -6.38
N THR A 129 11.25 9.78 -5.82
CA THR A 129 11.56 10.59 -4.63
C THR A 129 11.89 9.70 -3.43
N ASN A 130 11.17 8.60 -3.24
CA ASN A 130 11.47 7.61 -2.20
C ASN A 130 12.88 7.03 -2.35
N ALA A 131 13.29 6.67 -3.57
CA ALA A 131 14.62 6.16 -3.84
C ALA A 131 15.72 7.17 -3.47
N VAL A 132 15.51 8.44 -3.82
CA VAL A 132 16.44 9.53 -3.50
C VAL A 132 16.49 9.80 -1.99
N VAL A 133 15.34 9.87 -1.31
CA VAL A 133 15.30 10.06 0.15
C VAL A 133 15.96 8.88 0.87
N PHE A 134 15.70 7.66 0.40
CA PHE A 134 16.31 6.46 0.96
C PHE A 134 17.85 6.46 0.78
N PHE A 135 18.38 6.94 -0.33
CA PHE A 135 19.83 7.15 -0.49
C PHE A 135 20.41 8.01 0.66
N PHE A 136 19.76 9.12 0.99
CA PHE A 136 20.23 9.98 2.10
C PHE A 136 20.12 9.28 3.46
N VAL A 137 19.06 8.51 3.69
CA VAL A 137 18.90 7.69 4.91
C VAL A 137 20.05 6.68 5.00
N VAL A 138 20.29 5.88 3.95
CA VAL A 138 21.36 4.86 3.96
C VAL A 138 22.74 5.50 4.11
N ARG A 139 23.02 6.58 3.39
CA ARG A 139 24.29 7.30 3.51
C ARG A 139 24.54 7.74 4.94
N TRP A 140 23.51 8.24 5.61
CA TRP A 140 23.58 8.63 7.01
C TRP A 140 23.84 7.43 7.94
N LEU A 141 23.07 6.35 7.76
CA LEU A 141 23.22 5.11 8.54
C LEU A 141 24.62 4.50 8.40
N LEU A 142 25.14 4.40 7.18
CA LEU A 142 26.47 3.85 6.90
C LEU A 142 27.58 4.71 7.51
N THR A 143 27.43 6.03 7.52
CA THR A 143 28.39 6.95 8.15
C THR A 143 28.50 6.68 9.65
N ARG A 144 27.39 6.37 10.33
CA ARG A 144 27.34 6.11 11.77
C ARG A 144 27.70 4.67 12.15
N ALA A 145 27.37 3.71 11.28
CA ALA A 145 27.60 2.29 11.53
C ALA A 145 29.07 1.89 11.42
N LEU A 146 29.88 2.56 10.59
CA LEU A 146 31.22 2.15 10.23
C LEU A 146 32.26 3.19 10.70
N PRO A 147 33.35 2.76 11.38
CA PRO A 147 34.41 3.66 11.82
C PRO A 147 35.19 4.23 10.63
N SER A 148 35.63 5.50 10.76
CA SER A 148 36.43 6.29 9.79
C SER A 148 35.76 6.61 8.44
N PRO A 149 34.89 7.66 8.41
CA PRO A 149 34.23 8.11 7.18
C PRO A 149 35.15 8.89 6.22
N SER A 150 36.15 9.60 6.74
CA SER A 150 36.91 10.61 6.01
C SER A 150 37.71 10.09 4.80
N GLU A 151 38.19 8.84 4.85
CA GLU A 151 38.94 8.24 3.75
C GLU A 151 38.04 7.58 2.68
N ARG A 152 36.69 7.52 2.87
CA ARG A 152 35.76 6.68 2.11
C ARG A 152 34.62 7.43 1.40
N GLY A 153 34.69 8.74 1.28
CA GLY A 153 33.56 9.56 0.77
C GLY A 153 32.95 9.05 -0.52
N TYR A 154 33.77 8.66 -1.50
CA TYR A 154 33.35 8.06 -2.76
C TYR A 154 32.72 6.67 -2.56
N ALA A 155 33.39 5.74 -1.87
CA ALA A 155 32.88 4.39 -1.64
C ALA A 155 31.57 4.40 -0.85
N LEU A 156 31.43 5.32 0.11
CA LEU A 156 30.20 5.53 0.88
C LEU A 156 29.05 5.98 -0.03
N ALA A 157 29.27 6.96 -0.91
CA ALA A 157 28.24 7.46 -1.83
C ALA A 157 27.79 6.37 -2.81
N VAL A 158 28.72 5.62 -3.39
CA VAL A 158 28.41 4.50 -4.31
C VAL A 158 27.67 3.39 -3.59
N SER A 159 28.11 2.99 -2.40
CA SER A 159 27.46 1.92 -1.64
C SER A 159 26.03 2.30 -1.20
N ALA A 160 25.83 3.56 -0.79
CA ALA A 160 24.48 4.07 -0.51
C ALA A 160 23.62 4.16 -1.77
N GLY A 161 24.21 4.52 -2.92
CA GLY A 161 23.54 4.54 -4.21
C GLY A 161 23.09 3.15 -4.67
N VAL A 162 23.95 2.15 -4.54
CA VAL A 162 23.61 0.75 -4.85
C VAL A 162 22.49 0.26 -3.94
N ALA A 163 22.55 0.54 -2.63
CA ALA A 163 21.45 0.20 -1.71
C ALA A 163 20.11 0.83 -2.14
N ALA A 164 20.14 2.12 -2.51
CA ALA A 164 18.94 2.81 -2.97
C ALA A 164 18.40 2.24 -4.28
N LEU A 165 19.26 1.87 -5.23
CA LEU A 165 18.86 1.22 -6.47
C LEU A 165 18.36 -0.21 -6.25
N VAL A 166 18.99 -1.01 -5.39
CA VAL A 166 18.48 -2.34 -5.01
C VAL A 166 17.07 -2.24 -4.42
N PHE A 167 16.79 -1.22 -3.61
CA PHE A 167 15.42 -0.95 -3.16
C PHE A 167 14.52 -0.54 -4.33
N ALA A 168 14.93 0.47 -5.09
CA ALA A 168 14.06 1.16 -6.04
C ALA A 168 13.67 0.30 -7.25
N ILE A 169 14.65 -0.39 -7.86
CA ILE A 169 14.41 -1.16 -9.09
C ILE A 169 14.20 -2.65 -8.85
N HIS A 170 13.81 -3.04 -7.62
CA HIS A 170 13.48 -4.43 -7.32
C HIS A 170 12.07 -4.77 -7.84
N PRO A 171 11.85 -5.92 -8.49
CA PRO A 171 10.54 -6.31 -9.05
C PRO A 171 9.39 -6.30 -8.03
N LEU A 172 9.66 -6.54 -6.76
CA LEU A 172 8.68 -6.42 -5.67
C LEU A 172 8.15 -4.99 -5.44
N ARG A 173 8.69 -3.97 -6.11
CA ARG A 173 8.16 -2.59 -6.04
C ARG A 173 7.08 -2.34 -7.07
N VAL A 174 7.00 -3.19 -8.10
CA VAL A 174 6.13 -2.98 -9.26
C VAL A 174 4.67 -2.87 -8.84
N GLU A 175 4.17 -3.75 -8.01
CA GLU A 175 2.78 -3.71 -7.54
C GLU A 175 2.44 -2.36 -6.88
N SER A 176 3.31 -1.83 -6.02
CA SER A 176 3.10 -0.54 -5.34
C SER A 176 3.21 0.69 -6.26
N VAL A 177 3.87 0.57 -7.42
CA VAL A 177 4.10 1.70 -8.35
C VAL A 177 3.18 1.64 -9.56
N ALA A 178 2.98 0.45 -10.13
CA ALA A 178 2.22 0.25 -11.36
C ALA A 178 0.70 0.12 -11.12
N TRP A 179 0.26 -0.20 -9.92
CA TRP A 179 -1.14 -0.25 -9.55
C TRP A 179 -1.57 1.06 -8.88
N VAL A 180 -2.51 1.79 -9.49
CA VAL A 180 -2.92 3.13 -9.01
C VAL A 180 -3.52 3.09 -7.60
N THR A 181 -4.31 2.06 -7.28
CA THR A 181 -4.86 1.87 -5.91
C THR A 181 -3.77 1.83 -4.83
N GLU A 182 -2.59 1.32 -5.14
CA GLU A 182 -1.47 1.27 -4.18
C GLU A 182 -0.61 2.55 -4.17
N ARG A 183 -1.11 3.67 -4.72
CA ARG A 183 -0.54 5.02 -4.47
C ARG A 183 -0.24 5.25 -3.00
N ARG A 184 -1.10 4.71 -2.13
CA ARG A 184 -0.96 4.75 -0.67
C ARG A 184 0.37 4.19 -0.16
N ASP A 185 0.99 3.21 -0.86
CA ASP A 185 2.30 2.67 -0.49
C ASP A 185 3.43 3.66 -0.75
N VAL A 186 3.49 4.20 -1.96
CA VAL A 186 4.56 5.12 -2.35
C VAL A 186 4.44 6.46 -1.60
N LEU A 187 3.23 6.93 -1.33
CA LEU A 187 2.98 8.16 -0.59
C LEU A 187 3.32 8.00 0.91
N SER A 188 2.81 6.94 1.55
CA SER A 188 3.16 6.66 2.95
C SER A 188 4.64 6.33 3.12
N GLY A 189 5.24 5.65 2.15
CA GLY A 189 6.68 5.37 2.08
C GLY A 189 7.52 6.63 2.07
N LEU A 190 7.10 7.66 1.32
CA LEU A 190 7.77 8.96 1.29
C LEU A 190 7.81 9.58 2.69
N PHE A 191 6.66 9.71 3.33
CA PHE A 191 6.59 10.31 4.66
C PHE A 191 7.25 9.44 5.73
N TYR A 192 7.23 8.13 5.57
CA TYR A 192 7.97 7.20 6.44
C TYR A 192 9.48 7.44 6.37
N LEU A 193 10.04 7.50 5.17
CA LEU A 193 11.47 7.75 4.94
C LEU A 193 11.89 9.16 5.37
N VAL A 194 11.05 10.17 5.08
CA VAL A 194 11.28 11.54 5.54
C VAL A 194 11.25 11.60 7.07
N THR A 195 10.31 10.90 7.73
CA THR A 195 10.26 10.82 9.20
C THR A 195 11.56 10.24 9.76
N ILE A 196 12.05 9.13 9.19
CA ILE A 196 13.34 8.55 9.60
C ILE A 196 14.48 9.57 9.42
N LEU A 197 14.59 10.18 8.23
CA LEU A 197 15.67 11.14 7.92
C LEU A 197 15.69 12.33 8.87
N VAL A 198 14.51 12.90 9.14
CA VAL A 198 14.33 14.05 10.03
C VAL A 198 14.57 13.65 11.49
N TYR A 199 14.12 12.45 11.90
CA TYR A 199 14.40 11.90 13.24
C TYR A 199 15.90 11.70 13.45
N LEU A 200 16.61 11.13 12.47
CA LEU A 200 18.06 10.97 12.53
C LEU A 200 18.78 12.32 12.69
N ARG A 201 18.29 13.37 12.02
CA ARG A 201 18.80 14.74 12.21
C ARG A 201 18.47 15.32 13.60
N ALA A 202 17.30 14.99 14.15
CA ALA A 202 16.94 15.41 15.49
C ALA A 202 17.92 14.85 16.55
N CYS A 203 18.53 13.69 16.28
CA CYS A 203 19.51 13.07 17.16
C CYS A 203 20.92 13.67 17.07
N GLU A 204 21.21 14.61 16.16
CA GLU A 204 22.56 15.17 15.93
C GLU A 204 22.86 16.45 16.70
N GLY A 205 21.87 17.16 17.30
CA GLY A 205 22.13 18.44 17.94
C GLY A 205 21.08 18.87 18.97
N GLU A 206 21.55 19.55 20.04
CA GLU A 206 20.68 19.92 21.17
C GLU A 206 19.70 21.07 20.84
N GLU A 207 20.15 22.19 20.26
CA GLU A 207 19.28 23.35 20.01
C GLU A 207 18.36 23.20 18.80
N ARG A 208 18.85 22.60 17.71
CA ARG A 208 18.06 22.34 16.49
C ARG A 208 17.27 21.04 16.57
N GLY A 209 17.62 20.11 17.47
CA GLY A 209 17.03 18.80 17.65
C GLY A 209 15.52 18.87 17.89
N ARG A 210 15.04 19.81 18.71
CA ARG A 210 13.62 19.95 19.03
C ARG A 210 12.73 20.29 17.80
N ARG A 211 13.21 21.11 16.87
CA ARG A 211 12.46 21.44 15.63
C ARG A 211 12.38 20.22 14.72
N TRP A 212 13.48 19.53 14.53
CA TRP A 212 13.53 18.30 13.73
C TRP A 212 12.69 17.19 14.33
N TYR A 213 12.65 17.08 15.66
CA TYR A 213 11.80 16.12 16.35
C TYR A 213 10.29 16.34 16.06
N TRP A 214 9.80 17.58 16.21
CA TRP A 214 8.40 17.87 15.92
C TRP A 214 8.07 17.76 14.43
N LEU A 215 9.02 18.04 13.57
CA LEU A 215 8.86 17.77 12.14
C LEU A 215 8.77 16.26 11.87
N ALA A 216 9.52 15.42 12.60
CA ALA A 216 9.39 13.96 12.51
C ALA A 216 7.99 13.50 12.97
N VAL A 217 7.44 14.06 14.05
CA VAL A 217 6.07 13.77 14.47
C VAL A 217 5.06 14.18 13.41
N ALA A 218 5.20 15.38 12.84
CA ALA A 218 4.30 15.88 11.80
C ALA A 218 4.34 15.02 10.52
N THR A 219 5.53 14.63 10.04
CA THR A 219 5.67 13.76 8.87
C THR A 219 5.16 12.34 9.14
N PHE A 220 5.24 11.86 10.36
CA PHE A 220 4.62 10.59 10.75
C PHE A 220 3.08 10.65 10.68
N VAL A 221 2.47 11.76 11.10
CA VAL A 221 1.01 11.98 10.93
C VAL A 221 0.65 11.89 9.44
N LEU A 222 1.41 12.54 8.55
CA LEU A 222 1.17 12.46 7.10
C LEU A 222 1.32 11.03 6.57
N ALA A 223 2.28 10.26 7.08
CA ALA A 223 2.42 8.84 6.73
C ALA A 223 1.17 8.03 7.14
N LEU A 224 0.68 8.20 8.38
CA LEU A 224 -0.53 7.52 8.88
C LEU A 224 -1.79 7.89 8.10
N LEU A 225 -1.95 9.16 7.70
CA LEU A 225 -3.06 9.65 6.87
C LEU A 225 -2.99 9.15 5.41
N SER A 226 -1.83 8.63 5.00
CA SER A 226 -1.64 8.03 3.66
C SER A 226 -1.93 6.52 3.67
N LYS A 227 -1.46 5.79 4.68
CA LYS A 227 -1.70 4.34 4.86
C LYS A 227 -1.45 3.94 6.30
N SER A 228 -2.41 3.25 6.94
CA SER A 228 -2.29 2.82 8.34
C SER A 228 -1.19 1.77 8.60
N MET A 229 -0.70 1.07 7.58
CA MET A 229 0.36 0.06 7.74
C MET A 229 1.67 0.58 8.35
N VAL A 230 1.90 1.88 8.34
CA VAL A 230 3.12 2.52 8.90
C VAL A 230 3.11 2.67 10.43
N VAL A 231 2.10 2.13 11.12
CA VAL A 231 1.99 2.14 12.60
C VAL A 231 3.18 1.49 13.33
N ASN A 232 3.97 0.70 12.62
CA ASN A 232 5.20 0.07 13.12
C ASN A 232 6.39 1.04 13.29
N LEU A 233 6.34 2.26 12.74
CA LEU A 233 7.45 3.21 12.74
C LEU A 233 8.02 3.52 14.14
N PRO A 234 7.24 3.68 15.23
CA PRO A 234 7.79 3.92 16.56
C PRO A 234 8.79 2.84 17.00
N VAL A 235 8.51 1.58 16.66
CA VAL A 235 9.41 0.45 16.96
C VAL A 235 10.65 0.50 16.08
N VAL A 236 10.52 0.87 14.80
CA VAL A 236 11.67 1.04 13.91
C VAL A 236 12.58 2.17 14.40
N LEU A 237 12.04 3.28 14.91
CA LEU A 237 12.83 4.34 15.53
C LEU A 237 13.58 3.85 16.77
N LEU A 238 12.98 2.99 17.60
CA LEU A 238 13.67 2.34 18.72
C LEU A 238 14.80 1.42 18.25
N ILE A 239 14.58 0.65 17.19
CA ILE A 239 15.63 -0.19 16.59
C ILE A 239 16.81 0.67 16.14
N LEU A 240 16.55 1.83 15.52
CA LEU A 240 17.59 2.78 15.13
C LEU A 240 18.31 3.38 16.34
N ASP A 241 17.62 3.62 17.46
CA ASP A 241 18.24 4.08 18.71
C ASP A 241 19.19 3.02 19.30
N VAL A 242 18.87 1.72 19.14
CA VAL A 242 19.78 0.63 19.52
C VAL A 242 20.97 0.54 18.55
N TYR A 243 20.71 0.54 17.26
CA TYR A 243 21.72 0.47 16.20
C TYR A 243 21.23 1.18 14.92
N PRO A 244 22.01 2.10 14.35
CA PRO A 244 23.42 2.43 14.65
C PRO A 244 23.60 3.58 15.65
N LEU A 245 22.54 4.23 16.17
CA LEU A 245 22.64 5.41 17.04
C LEU A 245 23.28 5.11 18.40
N ARG A 246 23.14 3.87 18.91
CA ARG A 246 23.69 3.44 20.21
C ARG A 246 23.23 4.32 21.39
N ARG A 247 22.03 4.90 21.29
CA ARG A 247 21.39 5.71 22.33
C ARG A 247 20.67 4.85 23.36
N LEU A 248 20.42 3.56 23.05
CA LEU A 248 19.69 2.61 23.88
C LEU A 248 20.43 1.27 23.93
N GLY A 249 20.44 0.63 25.10
CA GLY A 249 21.16 -0.63 25.33
C GLY A 249 22.67 -0.46 25.45
N GLY A 250 23.42 -1.56 25.38
CA GLY A 250 24.89 -1.56 25.51
C GLY A 250 25.39 -0.88 26.78
N ALA A 251 26.32 0.07 26.66
CA ALA A 251 26.90 0.81 27.79
C ALA A 251 25.88 1.75 28.47
N ILE A 252 24.86 2.23 27.76
CA ILE A 252 23.81 3.10 28.32
C ILE A 252 22.84 2.29 29.19
N GLY A 253 22.66 1.00 28.87
CA GLY A 253 21.65 0.14 29.51
C GLY A 253 20.23 0.38 28.97
N TRP A 254 19.30 -0.47 29.43
CA TRP A 254 17.89 -0.43 28.99
C TRP A 254 16.99 0.38 29.93
N TRP A 255 17.39 0.56 31.20
CA TRP A 255 16.57 1.14 32.26
C TRP A 255 17.20 2.37 32.92
N SER A 256 18.31 2.87 32.37
CA SER A 256 18.99 4.08 32.83
C SER A 256 18.13 5.34 32.62
N GLU A 257 18.47 6.43 33.28
CA GLU A 257 17.79 7.71 33.08
C GLU A 257 17.88 8.21 31.63
N PRO A 258 19.02 8.14 30.92
CA PRO A 258 19.06 8.43 29.49
C PRO A 258 18.11 7.54 28.64
N ALA A 259 18.03 6.22 28.94
CA ALA A 259 17.12 5.31 28.26
C ALA A 259 15.64 5.70 28.47
N ARG A 260 15.26 6.10 29.68
CA ARG A 260 13.89 6.57 29.98
C ARG A 260 13.51 7.80 29.14
N ARG A 261 14.41 8.74 28.92
CA ARG A 261 14.19 9.91 28.04
C ARG A 261 13.88 9.46 26.62
N ILE A 262 14.60 8.47 26.10
CA ILE A 262 14.36 7.92 24.75
C ILE A 262 12.98 7.27 24.66
N TYR A 263 12.53 6.54 25.66
CA TYR A 263 11.17 5.98 25.69
C TYR A 263 10.11 7.08 25.73
N ILE A 264 10.32 8.15 26.51
CA ILE A 264 9.41 9.30 26.54
C ILE A 264 9.33 10.00 25.17
N GLU A 265 10.45 10.13 24.46
CA GLU A 265 10.48 10.63 23.08
C GLU A 265 9.60 9.81 22.12
N LYS A 266 9.31 8.56 22.39
CA LYS A 266 8.48 7.71 21.53
C LYS A 266 6.98 7.81 21.86
N ILE A 267 6.61 8.36 23.01
CA ILE A 267 5.20 8.43 23.43
C ILE A 267 4.29 9.07 22.36
N PRO A 268 4.61 10.25 21.79
CA PRO A 268 3.77 10.85 20.74
C PRO A 268 3.58 9.93 19.52
N PHE A 269 4.65 9.27 19.08
CA PHE A 269 4.58 8.32 17.95
C PHE A 269 3.72 7.11 18.28
N VAL A 270 3.84 6.56 19.50
CA VAL A 270 3.05 5.40 19.96
C VAL A 270 1.57 5.76 20.06
N LEU A 271 1.24 6.93 20.62
CA LEU A 271 -0.15 7.37 20.75
C LEU A 271 -0.79 7.59 19.36
N LEU A 272 -0.08 8.20 18.43
CA LEU A 272 -0.53 8.37 17.05
C LEU A 272 -0.73 7.02 16.34
N ALA A 273 0.21 6.10 16.50
CA ALA A 273 0.11 4.75 15.94
C ALA A 273 -1.09 3.99 16.52
N ALA A 274 -1.32 4.06 17.84
CA ALA A 274 -2.47 3.43 18.49
C ALA A 274 -3.79 4.01 18.00
N GLY A 275 -3.91 5.33 17.89
CA GLY A 275 -5.10 6.00 17.34
C GLY A 275 -5.37 5.58 15.88
N ALA A 276 -4.35 5.58 15.03
CA ALA A 276 -4.48 5.14 13.64
C ALA A 276 -4.85 3.65 13.52
N SER A 277 -4.30 2.79 14.40
CA SER A 277 -4.68 1.37 14.46
C SER A 277 -6.14 1.19 14.82
N ALA A 278 -6.65 1.94 15.80
CA ALA A 278 -8.07 1.90 16.18
C ALA A 278 -8.98 2.29 15.02
N ILE A 279 -8.65 3.40 14.32
CA ILE A 279 -9.39 3.84 13.13
C ILE A 279 -9.34 2.78 12.02
N ALA A 280 -8.18 2.15 11.79
CA ALA A 280 -8.04 1.10 10.77
C ALA A 280 -8.91 -0.12 11.08
N VAL A 281 -8.96 -0.57 12.35
CA VAL A 281 -9.82 -1.67 12.78
C VAL A 281 -11.30 -1.32 12.60
N MET A 282 -11.70 -0.09 12.93
CA MET A 282 -13.08 0.38 12.72
C MET A 282 -13.43 0.40 11.22
N ALA A 283 -12.54 0.89 10.36
CA ALA A 283 -12.76 0.92 8.92
C ALA A 283 -12.86 -0.48 8.31
N GLN A 284 -12.04 -1.43 8.75
CA GLN A 284 -12.12 -2.82 8.28
C GLN A 284 -13.38 -3.55 8.77
N SER A 285 -13.82 -3.27 9.99
CA SER A 285 -15.04 -3.88 10.53
C SER A 285 -16.29 -3.41 9.80
N SER A 286 -16.31 -2.19 9.28
CA SER A 286 -17.46 -1.63 8.53
C SER A 286 -17.75 -2.39 7.22
N VAL A 287 -16.74 -3.01 6.61
CA VAL A 287 -16.86 -3.78 5.35
C VAL A 287 -16.74 -5.29 5.56
N HIS A 288 -16.75 -5.77 6.82
CA HIS A 288 -16.61 -7.19 7.18
C HIS A 288 -15.38 -7.87 6.52
N ALA A 289 -14.30 -7.13 6.31
CA ALA A 289 -13.12 -7.60 5.62
C ALA A 289 -12.24 -8.55 6.47
N ALA A 290 -12.38 -8.51 7.80
CA ALA A 290 -11.57 -9.32 8.69
C ALA A 290 -12.13 -10.75 8.79
N ALA A 291 -11.27 -11.75 8.54
CA ALA A 291 -11.63 -13.15 8.74
C ALA A 291 -11.93 -13.44 10.22
N SER A 292 -13.05 -14.11 10.49
CA SER A 292 -13.39 -14.56 11.83
C SER A 292 -12.45 -15.66 12.33
N LEU A 293 -12.39 -15.90 13.65
CA LEU A 293 -11.61 -17.02 14.21
C LEU A 293 -12.18 -18.39 13.80
N ALA A 294 -13.45 -18.45 13.42
CA ALA A 294 -14.06 -19.65 12.88
C ALA A 294 -13.57 -19.95 11.45
N GLN A 295 -13.30 -18.91 10.65
CA GLN A 295 -12.76 -19.04 9.30
C GLN A 295 -11.25 -19.33 9.30
N LEU A 296 -10.51 -18.70 10.20
CA LEU A 296 -9.06 -18.90 10.33
C LEU A 296 -8.67 -18.92 11.82
N SER A 297 -8.42 -20.13 12.34
CA SER A 297 -8.03 -20.35 13.75
C SER A 297 -6.70 -19.67 14.11
N LEU A 298 -6.45 -19.44 15.40
CA LEU A 298 -5.19 -18.84 15.84
C LEU A 298 -3.94 -19.62 15.39
N PRO A 299 -3.87 -20.97 15.49
CA PRO A 299 -2.77 -21.72 14.88
C PRO A 299 -2.65 -21.50 13.36
N GLY A 300 -3.77 -21.45 12.64
CA GLY A 300 -3.76 -21.14 11.19
C GLY A 300 -3.15 -19.78 10.89
N ARG A 301 -3.46 -18.75 11.70
CA ARG A 301 -2.87 -17.40 11.56
C ARG A 301 -1.35 -17.42 11.78
N LEU A 302 -0.86 -18.20 12.74
CA LEU A 302 0.59 -18.34 12.98
C LEU A 302 1.28 -19.05 11.80
N VAL A 303 0.62 -20.06 11.22
CA VAL A 303 1.10 -20.76 10.00
C VAL A 303 1.22 -19.77 8.83
N VAL A 304 0.19 -18.98 8.57
CA VAL A 304 0.19 -17.93 7.54
C VAL A 304 1.29 -16.90 7.80
N SER A 305 1.46 -16.47 9.06
CA SER A 305 2.48 -15.49 9.42
C SER A 305 3.90 -16.01 9.17
N ALA A 306 4.18 -17.24 9.55
CA ALA A 306 5.49 -17.85 9.33
C ALA A 306 5.75 -18.10 7.84
N TYR A 307 4.72 -18.53 7.09
CA TYR A 307 4.80 -18.63 5.64
C TYR A 307 5.12 -17.29 4.99
N GLY A 308 4.40 -16.22 5.36
CA GLY A 308 4.62 -14.87 4.83
C GLY A 308 6.06 -14.38 5.05
N LEU A 309 6.61 -14.57 6.25
CA LEU A 309 8.01 -14.21 6.54
C LEU A 309 8.99 -14.94 5.61
N GLY A 310 8.84 -16.25 5.44
CA GLY A 310 9.71 -17.03 4.55
C GLY A 310 9.51 -16.66 3.07
N PHE A 311 8.26 -16.51 2.66
CA PHE A 311 7.88 -16.15 1.30
C PHE A 311 8.52 -14.82 0.85
N TYR A 312 8.40 -13.76 1.65
CA TYR A 312 8.96 -12.45 1.27
C TYR A 312 10.49 -12.46 1.26
N LEU A 313 11.15 -13.20 2.16
CA LEU A 313 12.60 -13.39 2.09
C LEU A 313 13.03 -14.09 0.79
N TRP A 314 12.32 -15.15 0.42
CA TRP A 314 12.58 -15.87 -0.82
C TRP A 314 12.40 -14.96 -2.04
N LYS A 315 11.28 -14.21 -2.10
CA LYS A 315 10.99 -13.30 -3.20
C LYS A 315 11.94 -12.09 -3.27
N MET A 316 12.55 -11.68 -2.15
CA MET A 316 13.60 -10.66 -2.15
C MET A 316 14.92 -11.15 -2.78
N VAL A 317 15.17 -12.45 -2.78
CA VAL A 317 16.38 -13.02 -3.39
C VAL A 317 16.10 -13.54 -4.79
N VAL A 318 14.92 -14.13 -5.01
CA VAL A 318 14.49 -14.73 -6.27
C VAL A 318 13.16 -14.12 -6.71
N PRO A 319 13.18 -12.87 -7.26
CA PRO A 319 11.97 -12.13 -7.60
C PRO A 319 11.39 -12.55 -8.98
N VAL A 320 11.04 -13.83 -9.10
CA VAL A 320 10.41 -14.39 -10.30
C VAL A 320 9.04 -14.96 -9.97
N ASN A 321 8.17 -15.12 -10.96
CA ASN A 321 6.79 -15.57 -10.81
C ASN A 321 6.05 -14.73 -9.75
N LEU A 322 6.12 -13.39 -9.89
CA LEU A 322 5.41 -12.46 -9.04
C LEU A 322 3.97 -12.35 -9.55
N SER A 323 3.01 -12.57 -8.65
CA SER A 323 1.58 -12.56 -8.98
C SER A 323 0.87 -11.35 -8.35
N PRO A 324 -0.10 -10.75 -9.04
CA PRO A 324 -0.92 -9.68 -8.47
C PRO A 324 -1.76 -10.18 -7.27
N LEU A 325 -1.93 -11.49 -7.14
CA LEU A 325 -2.65 -12.11 -6.04
C LEU A 325 -2.09 -13.49 -5.73
N TYR A 326 -1.76 -13.74 -4.48
CA TYR A 326 -1.49 -15.06 -3.91
C TYR A 326 -2.69 -15.43 -3.04
N GLU A 327 -3.62 -16.21 -3.59
CA GLU A 327 -4.89 -16.51 -2.93
C GLU A 327 -4.66 -17.42 -1.71
N LEU A 328 -5.37 -17.14 -0.61
CA LEU A 328 -5.33 -17.96 0.60
C LEU A 328 -5.97 -19.33 0.32
N PRO A 329 -5.25 -20.45 0.51
CA PRO A 329 -5.83 -21.77 0.30
C PRO A 329 -7.03 -22.02 1.20
N ARG A 330 -8.07 -22.68 0.68
CA ARG A 330 -9.27 -23.03 1.46
C ARG A 330 -8.97 -24.03 2.58
N THR A 331 -8.11 -24.99 2.28
CA THR A 331 -7.60 -25.96 3.25
C THR A 331 -6.12 -25.74 3.41
N MET A 332 -5.70 -25.37 4.62
CA MET A 332 -4.28 -25.21 4.92
C MET A 332 -3.74 -26.51 5.50
N ASP A 333 -2.77 -27.07 4.80
CA ASP A 333 -1.95 -28.15 5.34
C ASP A 333 -0.63 -27.56 5.86
N PRO A 334 -0.45 -27.41 7.20
CA PRO A 334 0.75 -26.79 7.78
C PRO A 334 2.04 -27.57 7.48
N VAL A 335 1.93 -28.84 7.09
CA VAL A 335 3.09 -29.69 6.74
C VAL A 335 3.33 -29.79 5.23
N ALA A 336 2.56 -29.08 4.43
CA ALA A 336 2.84 -29.00 2.99
C ALA A 336 4.22 -28.34 2.73
N PRO A 337 4.95 -28.76 1.68
CA PRO A 337 6.32 -28.31 1.41
C PRO A 337 6.54 -26.79 1.45
N PRO A 338 5.66 -25.92 0.91
CA PRO A 338 5.88 -24.48 0.95
C PRO A 338 5.92 -23.90 2.38
N PHE A 339 5.11 -24.45 3.29
CA PHE A 339 5.08 -24.02 4.70
C PHE A 339 6.31 -24.51 5.46
N ILE A 340 6.68 -25.81 5.31
CA ILE A 340 7.89 -26.37 5.94
C ILE A 340 9.14 -25.62 5.49
N LEU A 341 9.29 -25.35 4.19
CA LEU A 341 10.43 -24.61 3.64
C LEU A 341 10.48 -23.18 4.20
N SER A 342 9.34 -22.53 4.35
CA SER A 342 9.26 -21.18 4.95
C SER A 342 9.69 -21.21 6.41
N TYR A 343 9.23 -22.19 7.21
CA TYR A 343 9.66 -22.33 8.62
C TYR A 343 11.16 -22.58 8.72
N ALA A 344 11.67 -23.50 7.91
CA ALA A 344 13.11 -23.81 7.87
C ALA A 344 13.95 -22.58 7.50
N LEU A 345 13.51 -21.80 6.50
CA LEU A 345 14.18 -20.57 6.09
C LEU A 345 14.19 -19.51 7.21
N VAL A 346 13.04 -19.26 7.85
CA VAL A 346 12.92 -18.29 8.96
C VAL A 346 13.81 -18.70 10.13
N LEU A 347 13.80 -19.99 10.51
CA LEU A 347 14.64 -20.52 11.58
C LEU A 347 16.14 -20.42 11.22
N ALA A 348 16.54 -20.79 10.00
CA ALA A 348 17.91 -20.70 9.54
C ALA A 348 18.42 -19.25 9.56
N ILE A 349 17.63 -18.30 9.00
CA ILE A 349 17.99 -16.87 9.02
C ILE A 349 18.08 -16.37 10.46
N THR A 350 17.14 -16.73 11.33
CA THR A 350 17.17 -16.32 12.75
C THR A 350 18.43 -16.87 13.45
N ALA A 351 18.78 -18.12 13.22
CA ALA A 351 20.00 -18.73 13.76
C ALA A 351 21.27 -18.00 13.24
N ILE A 352 21.33 -17.68 11.95
CA ILE A 352 22.44 -16.90 11.35
C ILE A 352 22.52 -15.50 12.00
N VAL A 353 21.40 -14.81 12.15
CA VAL A 353 21.32 -13.50 12.80
C VAL A 353 21.85 -13.55 14.24
N LEU A 354 21.46 -14.57 15.00
CA LEU A 354 21.92 -14.76 16.38
C LEU A 354 23.42 -15.11 16.45
N ALA A 355 23.92 -15.92 15.55
CA ALA A 355 25.33 -16.29 15.46
C ALA A 355 26.19 -15.07 15.07
N LEU A 356 25.73 -14.26 14.12
CA LEU A 356 26.46 -13.12 13.59
C LEU A 356 26.16 -11.78 14.30
N ARG A 357 25.38 -11.78 15.38
CA ARG A 357 24.96 -10.55 16.07
C ARG A 357 26.09 -9.65 16.57
N ARG A 358 27.25 -10.24 16.92
CA ARG A 358 28.44 -9.49 17.40
C ARG A 358 29.29 -8.96 16.24
N PRO A 359 29.69 -9.78 15.25
CA PRO A 359 30.50 -9.29 14.11
C PRO A 359 29.73 -8.39 13.15
N VAL A 360 28.39 -8.56 13.01
CA VAL A 360 27.55 -7.79 12.10
C VAL A 360 26.32 -7.24 12.83
N PRO A 361 26.49 -6.21 13.70
CA PRO A 361 25.40 -5.71 14.55
C PRO A 361 24.22 -5.08 13.76
N GLY A 362 24.41 -4.72 12.51
CA GLY A 362 23.33 -4.28 11.60
C GLY A 362 22.37 -5.40 11.20
N LEU A 363 22.81 -6.66 11.24
CA LEU A 363 21.99 -7.80 10.81
C LEU A 363 20.79 -8.05 11.74
N PRO A 364 20.95 -8.10 13.09
CA PRO A 364 19.80 -8.17 13.99
C PRO A 364 18.85 -6.98 13.85
N ALA A 365 19.36 -5.77 13.68
CA ALA A 365 18.53 -4.57 13.51
C ALA A 365 17.67 -4.68 12.23
N ALA A 366 18.25 -5.11 11.10
CA ALA A 366 17.51 -5.31 9.85
C ALA A 366 16.49 -6.46 9.96
N TRP A 367 16.85 -7.57 10.62
CA TRP A 367 15.93 -8.71 10.83
C TRP A 367 14.73 -8.33 11.68
N VAL A 368 14.94 -7.68 12.82
CA VAL A 368 13.85 -7.23 13.71
C VAL A 368 12.99 -6.17 13.00
N ALA A 369 13.59 -5.21 12.28
CA ALA A 369 12.86 -4.23 11.51
C ALA A 369 11.99 -4.90 10.41
N TYR A 370 12.52 -5.89 9.69
CA TYR A 370 11.80 -6.67 8.71
C TYR A 370 10.55 -7.35 9.29
N VAL A 371 10.71 -8.07 10.41
CA VAL A 371 9.59 -8.73 11.10
C VAL A 371 8.56 -7.71 11.58
N VAL A 372 9.00 -6.63 12.23
CA VAL A 372 8.12 -5.58 12.79
C VAL A 372 7.34 -4.86 11.69
N VAL A 373 7.98 -4.56 10.57
CA VAL A 373 7.31 -3.87 9.44
C VAL A 373 6.26 -4.76 8.79
N LEU A 374 6.48 -6.06 8.70
CA LEU A 374 5.52 -7.01 8.14
C LEU A 374 4.40 -7.41 9.11
N LEU A 375 4.60 -7.24 10.42
CA LEU A 375 3.67 -7.73 11.46
C LEU A 375 2.19 -7.41 11.20
N PRO A 376 1.81 -6.19 10.75
CA PRO A 376 0.41 -5.86 10.49
C PRO A 376 -0.23 -6.68 9.36
N VAL A 377 0.56 -7.26 8.46
CA VAL A 377 0.11 -7.95 7.23
C VAL A 377 0.48 -9.43 7.18
N LEU A 378 1.04 -9.98 8.25
CA LEU A 378 1.39 -11.40 8.35
C LEU A 378 0.19 -12.32 8.62
N GLY A 379 -1.06 -11.83 8.54
CA GLY A 379 -2.25 -12.65 8.74
C GLY A 379 -2.67 -12.86 10.20
N ILE A 380 -2.02 -12.20 11.18
CA ILE A 380 -2.49 -12.18 12.59
C ILE A 380 -3.89 -11.56 12.64
N LEU A 381 -4.08 -10.44 11.97
CA LEU A 381 -5.38 -9.84 11.66
C LEU A 381 -5.65 -10.06 10.17
N GLN A 382 -6.01 -11.31 9.80
CA GLN A 382 -6.24 -11.67 8.40
C GLN A 382 -7.35 -10.81 7.81
N SER A 383 -7.02 -10.07 6.75
CA SER A 383 -7.94 -9.24 6.00
C SER A 383 -7.74 -9.51 4.50
N GLY A 384 -8.86 -9.75 3.80
CA GLY A 384 -8.84 -10.05 2.38
C GLY A 384 -8.52 -11.53 2.04
N PRO A 385 -8.61 -11.87 0.75
CA PRO A 385 -8.49 -13.24 0.26
C PRO A 385 -7.05 -13.72 0.05
N GLN A 386 -6.03 -12.85 0.26
CA GLN A 386 -4.63 -13.17 -0.04
C GLN A 386 -3.88 -13.73 1.17
N ILE A 387 -2.99 -14.71 0.93
CA ILE A 387 -1.99 -15.18 1.91
C ILE A 387 -0.74 -14.30 1.92
N ALA A 388 -0.42 -13.68 0.79
CA ALA A 388 0.71 -12.78 0.60
C ALA A 388 0.39 -11.73 -0.47
N ALA A 389 1.17 -10.63 -0.53
CA ALA A 389 1.13 -9.65 -1.60
C ALA A 389 2.50 -8.96 -1.73
N ASP A 390 3.00 -8.79 -2.94
CA ASP A 390 4.35 -8.25 -3.18
C ASP A 390 4.52 -6.84 -2.59
N ARG A 391 3.46 -6.02 -2.63
CA ARG A 391 3.41 -4.66 -2.06
C ARG A 391 3.76 -4.58 -0.58
N TYR A 392 3.54 -5.64 0.20
CA TYR A 392 3.86 -5.63 1.63
C TYR A 392 5.37 -5.55 1.91
N THR A 393 6.19 -5.88 0.90
CA THR A 393 7.64 -5.76 1.00
C THR A 393 8.17 -4.34 0.80
N TYR A 394 7.32 -3.36 0.42
CA TYR A 394 7.78 -2.02 0.05
C TYR A 394 8.65 -1.37 1.13
N LEU A 395 8.21 -1.36 2.38
CA LEU A 395 8.99 -0.86 3.51
C LEU A 395 9.88 -1.94 4.16
N ALA A 396 9.44 -3.21 4.14
CA ALA A 396 10.18 -4.29 4.78
C ALA A 396 11.54 -4.58 4.11
N GLY A 397 11.68 -4.26 2.81
CA GLY A 397 12.92 -4.41 2.05
C GLY A 397 14.02 -3.39 2.39
N LEU A 398 13.71 -2.27 3.07
CA LEU A 398 14.66 -1.18 3.34
C LEU A 398 15.87 -1.63 4.17
N GLY A 399 15.64 -2.46 5.19
CA GLY A 399 16.72 -3.00 6.03
C GLY A 399 17.69 -3.87 5.23
N TRP A 400 17.18 -4.76 4.39
CA TRP A 400 17.98 -5.65 3.56
C TRP A 400 18.77 -4.89 2.48
N ALA A 401 18.16 -3.92 1.82
CA ALA A 401 18.85 -3.04 0.88
C ALA A 401 19.97 -2.23 1.57
N SER A 402 19.75 -1.76 2.80
CA SER A 402 20.78 -1.10 3.61
C SER A 402 21.95 -2.03 3.93
N LEU A 403 21.68 -3.31 4.24
CA LEU A 403 22.71 -4.33 4.46
C LEU A 403 23.50 -4.64 3.18
N ALA A 404 22.87 -4.66 2.02
CA ALA A 404 23.57 -4.81 0.73
C ALA A 404 24.59 -3.69 0.52
N GLY A 405 24.20 -2.43 0.78
CA GLY A 405 25.12 -1.29 0.76
C GLY A 405 26.23 -1.38 1.79
N ALA A 406 25.92 -1.81 3.02
CA ALA A 406 26.92 -2.03 4.07
C ALA A 406 27.92 -3.13 3.68
N GLY A 407 27.45 -4.23 3.11
CA GLY A 407 28.27 -5.30 2.57
C GLY A 407 29.22 -4.80 1.48
N LEU A 408 28.71 -4.05 0.52
CA LEU A 408 29.54 -3.44 -0.54
C LEU A 408 30.61 -2.53 0.04
N LEU A 409 30.25 -1.65 0.97
CA LEU A 409 31.20 -0.73 1.62
C LEU A 409 32.26 -1.48 2.43
N SER A 410 31.91 -2.57 3.12
CA SER A 410 32.85 -3.36 3.92
C SER A 410 33.85 -4.14 3.07
N THR A 411 33.46 -4.57 1.87
CA THR A 411 34.30 -5.31 0.93
C THR A 411 35.17 -4.41 0.05
N TRP A 412 34.90 -3.08 0.01
CA TRP A 412 35.57 -2.12 -0.87
C TRP A 412 37.09 -2.08 -0.76
N ARG A 413 37.64 -2.39 0.42
CA ARG A 413 39.11 -2.46 0.65
C ARG A 413 39.71 -3.81 0.27
N ARG A 414 38.91 -4.87 0.18
CA ARG A 414 39.38 -6.25 -0.01
C ARG A 414 39.38 -6.66 -1.46
N TRP A 415 38.48 -6.05 -2.26
CA TRP A 415 38.26 -6.42 -3.66
C TRP A 415 38.54 -5.22 -4.58
N PRO A 416 39.06 -5.44 -5.79
CA PRO A 416 39.24 -4.37 -6.76
C PRO A 416 37.92 -3.65 -7.06
N PRO A 417 37.90 -2.29 -7.08
CA PRO A 417 36.65 -1.55 -7.32
C PRO A 417 35.92 -1.91 -8.61
N PHE A 418 36.66 -2.26 -9.69
CA PHE A 418 36.05 -2.64 -10.95
C PHE A 418 35.26 -3.95 -10.87
N VAL A 419 35.70 -4.92 -10.04
CA VAL A 419 34.98 -6.18 -9.79
C VAL A 419 33.67 -5.89 -9.04
N LEU A 420 33.73 -5.10 -7.98
CA LEU A 420 32.55 -4.73 -7.19
C LEU A 420 31.56 -3.92 -8.03
N THR A 421 32.05 -3.01 -8.85
CA THR A 421 31.20 -2.23 -9.77
C THR A 421 30.57 -3.14 -10.84
N GLY A 422 31.35 -4.05 -11.42
CA GLY A 422 30.85 -5.02 -12.39
C GLY A 422 29.73 -5.90 -11.81
N LEU A 423 29.92 -6.44 -10.61
CA LEU A 423 28.88 -7.22 -9.91
C LEU A 423 27.63 -6.40 -9.61
N ALA A 424 27.80 -5.14 -9.16
CA ALA A 424 26.68 -4.24 -8.93
C ALA A 424 25.91 -3.94 -10.22
N VAL A 425 26.60 -3.68 -11.33
CA VAL A 425 25.97 -3.44 -12.64
C VAL A 425 25.19 -4.67 -13.10
N VAL A 426 25.76 -5.86 -13.01
CA VAL A 426 25.06 -7.11 -13.39
C VAL A 426 23.80 -7.31 -12.55
N LEU A 427 23.90 -7.16 -11.22
CA LEU A 427 22.75 -7.26 -10.32
C LEU A 427 21.66 -6.24 -10.65
N LEU A 428 22.04 -4.97 -10.77
CA LEU A 428 21.08 -3.88 -11.02
C LEU A 428 20.46 -4.00 -12.42
N SER A 429 21.21 -4.41 -13.44
CA SER A 429 20.67 -4.68 -14.78
C SER A 429 19.66 -5.82 -14.74
N GLY A 430 19.97 -6.92 -14.03
CA GLY A 430 19.05 -8.04 -13.84
C GLY A 430 17.76 -7.62 -13.12
N LEU A 431 17.86 -6.90 -12.02
CA LEU A 431 16.69 -6.38 -11.29
C LEU A 431 15.87 -5.41 -12.16
N GLY A 432 16.52 -4.50 -12.86
CA GLY A 432 15.85 -3.54 -13.75
C GLY A 432 15.09 -4.24 -14.89
N THR A 433 15.69 -5.25 -15.54
CA THR A 433 15.02 -6.03 -16.59
C THR A 433 13.82 -6.79 -16.03
N LEU A 434 13.96 -7.43 -14.87
CA LEU A 434 12.85 -8.13 -14.23
C LEU A 434 11.72 -7.17 -13.83
N SER A 435 12.04 -5.97 -13.36
CA SER A 435 11.05 -4.94 -13.05
C SER A 435 10.34 -4.44 -14.28
N TRP A 436 11.06 -4.17 -15.36
CA TRP A 436 10.48 -3.78 -16.65
C TRP A 436 9.46 -4.82 -17.14
N ASN A 437 9.84 -6.10 -17.14
CA ASN A 437 8.95 -7.19 -17.54
C ASN A 437 7.74 -7.33 -16.59
N GLN A 438 7.95 -7.11 -15.28
CA GLN A 438 6.86 -7.18 -14.31
C GLN A 438 5.88 -6.01 -14.46
N VAL A 439 6.33 -4.82 -14.87
CA VAL A 439 5.44 -3.67 -15.15
C VAL A 439 4.47 -4.00 -16.30
N GLU A 440 4.93 -4.72 -17.32
CA GLU A 440 4.08 -5.15 -18.44
C GLU A 440 2.90 -6.05 -18.01
N VAL A 441 3.04 -6.76 -16.90
CA VAL A 441 1.95 -7.57 -16.32
C VAL A 441 0.79 -6.69 -15.86
N TRP A 442 1.08 -5.47 -15.40
CA TRP A 442 0.10 -4.50 -14.92
C TRP A 442 -0.45 -3.56 -16.02
N HIS A 443 -0.15 -3.83 -17.28
CA HIS A 443 -0.53 -2.98 -18.40
C HIS A 443 -2.06 -2.82 -18.51
N ASP A 444 -2.80 -3.93 -18.41
CA ASP A 444 -4.27 -3.97 -18.44
C ASP A 444 -4.80 -5.18 -17.68
N SER A 445 -6.11 -5.22 -17.47
CA SER A 445 -6.76 -6.30 -16.71
C SER A 445 -6.61 -7.68 -17.34
N GLU A 446 -6.56 -7.77 -18.68
CA GLU A 446 -6.42 -9.05 -19.38
C GLU A 446 -5.03 -9.66 -19.17
N LYS A 447 -3.97 -8.86 -19.38
CA LYS A 447 -2.59 -9.28 -19.10
C LYS A 447 -2.41 -9.67 -17.64
N LEU A 448 -2.97 -8.87 -16.71
CA LEU A 448 -2.87 -9.09 -15.28
C LEU A 448 -3.41 -10.47 -14.88
N TRP A 449 -4.65 -10.77 -15.25
CA TRP A 449 -5.29 -12.00 -14.84
C TRP A 449 -4.80 -13.23 -15.61
N THR A 450 -4.44 -13.07 -16.88
CA THR A 450 -3.79 -14.14 -17.67
C THR A 450 -2.47 -14.55 -17.04
N HIS A 451 -1.66 -13.58 -16.62
CA HIS A 451 -0.41 -13.84 -15.90
C HIS A 451 -0.64 -14.53 -14.54
N ALA A 452 -1.65 -14.10 -13.79
CA ALA A 452 -2.02 -14.73 -12.52
C ALA A 452 -2.37 -16.22 -12.71
N LEU A 453 -3.17 -16.55 -13.74
CA LEU A 453 -3.51 -17.95 -14.08
C LEU A 453 -2.32 -18.76 -14.60
N ALA A 454 -1.36 -18.14 -15.28
CA ALA A 454 -0.15 -18.82 -15.71
C ALA A 454 0.72 -19.26 -14.51
N ILE A 455 0.67 -18.50 -13.40
CA ILE A 455 1.38 -18.83 -12.16
C ILE A 455 0.60 -19.84 -11.32
N ASP A 456 -0.69 -19.58 -11.11
CA ASP A 456 -1.59 -20.47 -10.36
C ASP A 456 -2.93 -20.64 -11.10
N PRO A 457 -3.10 -21.75 -11.83
CA PRO A 457 -4.35 -22.04 -12.55
C PRO A 457 -5.59 -22.21 -11.65
N LYS A 458 -5.39 -22.38 -10.33
CA LYS A 458 -6.48 -22.55 -9.36
C LYS A 458 -6.86 -21.27 -8.63
N THR A 459 -6.53 -20.11 -9.17
CA THR A 459 -6.90 -18.82 -8.61
C THR A 459 -8.31 -18.44 -9.01
N SER A 460 -9.25 -18.53 -8.06
CA SER A 460 -10.67 -18.21 -8.30
C SER A 460 -10.89 -16.76 -8.72
N MET A 461 -10.11 -15.84 -8.12
CA MET A 461 -10.21 -14.41 -8.38
C MET A 461 -9.68 -14.05 -9.78
N ALA A 462 -8.67 -14.75 -10.29
CA ALA A 462 -8.18 -14.51 -11.65
C ALA A 462 -9.18 -14.99 -12.71
N GLN A 463 -9.84 -16.14 -12.50
CA GLN A 463 -10.95 -16.56 -13.35
C GLN A 463 -12.09 -15.55 -13.32
N PHE A 464 -12.47 -15.08 -12.15
CA PHE A 464 -13.50 -14.04 -12.01
C PHE A 464 -13.09 -12.73 -12.71
N GLY A 465 -11.84 -12.28 -12.55
CA GLY A 465 -11.31 -11.09 -13.21
C GLY A 465 -11.35 -11.16 -14.73
N LEU A 466 -10.94 -12.30 -15.32
CA LEU A 466 -11.08 -12.54 -16.77
C LEU A 466 -12.54 -12.59 -17.22
N GLY A 467 -13.42 -13.19 -16.41
CA GLY A 467 -14.86 -13.16 -16.68
C GLY A 467 -15.39 -11.74 -16.83
N ARG A 468 -14.97 -10.81 -15.96
CA ARG A 468 -15.30 -9.38 -16.08
C ARG A 468 -14.74 -8.78 -17.38
N VAL A 469 -13.45 -9.02 -17.66
CA VAL A 469 -12.83 -8.54 -18.91
C VAL A 469 -13.61 -9.01 -20.14
N ARG A 470 -14.01 -10.28 -20.18
CA ARG A 470 -14.80 -10.82 -21.32
C ARG A 470 -16.19 -10.22 -21.40
N ALA A 471 -16.84 -9.97 -20.25
CA ALA A 471 -18.13 -9.27 -20.23
C ALA A 471 -18.01 -7.85 -20.78
N ASP A 472 -17.01 -7.08 -20.35
CA ASP A 472 -16.75 -5.71 -20.82
C ASP A 472 -16.40 -5.67 -22.32
N GLN A 473 -15.78 -6.73 -22.86
CA GLN A 473 -15.50 -6.91 -24.29
C GLN A 473 -16.73 -7.34 -25.12
N GLY A 474 -17.90 -7.50 -24.50
CA GLY A 474 -19.11 -7.99 -25.18
C GLY A 474 -19.03 -9.46 -25.57
N LYS A 475 -18.29 -10.30 -24.84
CA LYS A 475 -18.14 -11.74 -25.04
C LYS A 475 -18.81 -12.53 -23.91
N PRO A 476 -20.16 -12.53 -23.85
CA PRO A 476 -20.90 -13.09 -22.71
C PRO A 476 -20.69 -14.59 -22.49
N ALA A 477 -20.50 -15.38 -23.56
CA ALA A 477 -20.30 -16.82 -23.45
C ALA A 477 -18.93 -17.13 -22.78
N GLU A 478 -17.87 -16.42 -23.16
CA GLU A 478 -16.55 -16.55 -22.54
C GLU A 478 -16.61 -16.07 -21.08
N ALA A 479 -17.30 -14.97 -20.81
CA ALA A 479 -17.49 -14.44 -19.45
C ALA A 479 -18.15 -15.48 -18.52
N ILE A 480 -19.24 -16.09 -18.96
CA ILE A 480 -19.95 -17.14 -18.22
C ILE A 480 -19.04 -18.35 -17.95
N GLU A 481 -18.24 -18.76 -18.92
CA GLU A 481 -17.31 -19.87 -18.74
C GLU A 481 -16.26 -19.58 -17.66
N HIS A 482 -15.70 -18.36 -17.66
CA HIS A 482 -14.77 -17.94 -16.62
C HIS A 482 -15.45 -17.84 -15.23
N TYR A 483 -16.69 -17.33 -15.14
CA TYR A 483 -17.43 -17.34 -13.86
C TYR A 483 -17.73 -18.76 -13.37
N ARG A 484 -18.05 -19.68 -14.28
CA ARG A 484 -18.24 -21.10 -13.96
C ARG A 484 -16.94 -21.72 -13.40
N GLN A 485 -15.80 -21.43 -14.02
CA GLN A 485 -14.49 -21.90 -13.54
C GLN A 485 -14.15 -21.29 -12.16
N ALA A 486 -14.42 -20.01 -11.95
CA ALA A 486 -14.26 -19.37 -10.65
C ALA A 486 -15.09 -20.07 -9.56
N LEU A 487 -16.35 -20.42 -9.87
CA LEU A 487 -17.27 -21.13 -8.96
C LEU A 487 -16.90 -22.60 -8.75
N ASN A 488 -16.30 -23.27 -9.73
CA ASN A 488 -15.77 -24.62 -9.55
C ASN A 488 -14.61 -24.62 -8.51
N ILE A 489 -13.78 -23.58 -8.51
CA ILE A 489 -12.69 -23.40 -7.54
C ILE A 489 -13.26 -22.94 -6.19
N LYS A 490 -14.16 -21.95 -6.22
CA LYS A 490 -14.76 -21.30 -5.05
C LYS A 490 -16.28 -21.24 -5.18
N PRO A 491 -17.02 -22.31 -4.76
CA PRO A 491 -18.48 -22.38 -4.89
C PRO A 491 -19.25 -21.29 -4.15
N ASP A 492 -18.69 -20.71 -3.09
CA ASP A 492 -19.27 -19.61 -2.30
C ASP A 492 -18.85 -18.21 -2.77
N TYR A 493 -18.47 -18.07 -4.07
CA TYR A 493 -18.03 -16.79 -4.62
C TYR A 493 -19.23 -15.95 -5.09
N GLY A 494 -19.93 -15.30 -4.14
CA GLY A 494 -21.13 -14.51 -4.43
C GLY A 494 -20.96 -13.44 -5.51
N ALA A 495 -19.76 -12.83 -5.64
CA ALA A 495 -19.49 -11.87 -6.71
C ALA A 495 -19.52 -12.50 -8.12
N ALA A 496 -19.07 -13.74 -8.25
CA ALA A 496 -19.12 -14.46 -9.53
C ALA A 496 -20.59 -14.75 -9.92
N HIS A 497 -21.44 -15.17 -8.97
CA HIS A 497 -22.87 -15.32 -9.21
C HIS A 497 -23.51 -13.99 -9.59
N TYR A 498 -23.21 -12.90 -8.89
CA TYR A 498 -23.75 -11.58 -9.22
C TYR A 498 -23.43 -11.18 -10.67
N ASN A 499 -22.15 -11.23 -11.07
CA ASN A 499 -21.74 -10.82 -12.42
C ASN A 499 -22.27 -11.79 -13.50
N TRP A 500 -22.39 -13.07 -13.20
CA TRP A 500 -23.06 -14.03 -14.10
C TRP A 500 -24.54 -13.64 -14.30
N GLY A 501 -25.24 -13.29 -13.21
CA GLY A 501 -26.60 -12.77 -13.27
C GLY A 501 -26.75 -11.51 -14.13
N VAL A 502 -25.79 -10.56 -14.02
CA VAL A 502 -25.74 -9.35 -14.86
C VAL A 502 -25.63 -9.73 -16.34
N VAL A 503 -24.72 -10.62 -16.71
CA VAL A 503 -24.53 -11.07 -18.10
C VAL A 503 -25.79 -11.77 -18.64
N LEU A 504 -26.43 -12.62 -17.85
CA LEU A 504 -27.67 -13.30 -18.24
C LEU A 504 -28.83 -12.30 -18.40
N GLY A 505 -28.93 -11.30 -17.53
CA GLY A 505 -29.93 -10.23 -17.66
C GLY A 505 -29.79 -9.46 -18.97
N GLN A 506 -28.54 -9.11 -19.33
CA GLN A 506 -28.21 -8.45 -20.61
C GLN A 506 -28.52 -9.33 -21.84
N GLN A 507 -28.44 -10.66 -21.70
CA GLN A 507 -28.81 -11.61 -22.74
C GLN A 507 -30.33 -11.82 -22.85
N GLY A 508 -31.16 -11.17 -22.04
CA GLY A 508 -32.60 -11.38 -22.01
C GLY A 508 -33.04 -12.70 -21.40
N LYS A 509 -32.26 -13.25 -20.45
CA LYS A 509 -32.54 -14.48 -19.70
C LYS A 509 -32.87 -14.18 -18.23
N PRO A 510 -34.00 -13.47 -17.96
CA PRO A 510 -34.25 -12.94 -16.61
C PRO A 510 -34.48 -14.03 -15.56
N ALA A 511 -35.01 -15.18 -15.91
CA ALA A 511 -35.26 -16.27 -14.97
C ALA A 511 -33.94 -16.87 -14.45
N GLU A 512 -32.98 -17.12 -15.34
CA GLU A 512 -31.66 -17.61 -14.99
C GLU A 512 -30.89 -16.54 -14.18
N ALA A 513 -30.97 -15.26 -14.59
CA ALA A 513 -30.35 -14.15 -13.90
C ALA A 513 -30.83 -13.99 -12.44
N ILE A 514 -32.15 -14.11 -12.22
CA ILE A 514 -32.76 -14.07 -10.88
C ILE A 514 -32.20 -15.19 -9.98
N GLU A 515 -32.03 -16.39 -10.51
CA GLU A 515 -31.46 -17.50 -9.75
C GLU A 515 -30.01 -17.19 -9.33
N HIS A 516 -29.23 -16.63 -10.23
CA HIS A 516 -27.85 -16.23 -9.90
C HIS A 516 -27.81 -15.06 -8.91
N TYR A 517 -28.72 -14.08 -8.97
CA TYR A 517 -28.81 -13.03 -7.95
C TYR A 517 -29.24 -13.59 -6.59
N ARG A 518 -30.16 -14.57 -6.56
CA ARG A 518 -30.55 -15.27 -5.34
C ARG A 518 -29.35 -15.94 -4.66
N LEU A 519 -28.54 -16.66 -5.44
CA LEU A 519 -27.31 -17.29 -4.93
C LEU A 519 -26.29 -16.24 -4.47
N ALA A 520 -26.15 -15.15 -5.22
CA ALA A 520 -25.26 -14.05 -4.84
C ALA A 520 -25.63 -13.44 -3.47
N VAL A 521 -26.93 -13.16 -3.25
CA VAL A 521 -27.45 -12.64 -1.98
C VAL A 521 -27.32 -13.65 -0.84
N GLN A 522 -27.55 -14.95 -1.12
CA GLN A 522 -27.36 -16.01 -0.12
C GLN A 522 -25.93 -16.05 0.40
N MET A 523 -24.94 -15.84 -0.47
CA MET A 523 -23.51 -15.86 -0.12
C MET A 523 -22.99 -14.51 0.40
N ARG A 524 -23.59 -13.41 -0.07
CA ARG A 524 -23.26 -12.04 0.34
C ARG A 524 -24.55 -11.25 0.62
N PRO A 525 -25.15 -11.43 1.81
CA PRO A 525 -26.43 -10.78 2.16
C PRO A 525 -26.41 -9.25 2.11
N ASN A 526 -25.20 -8.65 2.21
CA ASN A 526 -25.00 -7.21 2.25
C ASN A 526 -24.76 -6.60 0.83
N SER A 527 -25.12 -7.28 -0.24
CA SER A 527 -24.96 -6.76 -1.61
C SER A 527 -26.16 -5.92 -2.02
N ALA A 528 -26.07 -4.60 -1.88
CA ALA A 528 -27.12 -3.66 -2.32
C ALA A 528 -27.38 -3.76 -3.82
N ASP A 529 -26.33 -3.89 -4.63
CA ASP A 529 -26.41 -3.99 -6.08
C ASP A 529 -27.14 -5.28 -6.53
N ALA A 530 -26.88 -6.41 -5.86
CA ALA A 530 -27.56 -7.66 -6.17
C ALA A 530 -29.07 -7.58 -5.86
N HIS A 531 -29.45 -6.95 -4.74
CA HIS A 531 -30.85 -6.70 -4.41
C HIS A 531 -31.49 -5.74 -5.43
N ASN A 532 -30.82 -4.63 -5.80
CA ASN A 532 -31.34 -3.69 -6.79
C ASN A 532 -31.60 -4.38 -8.15
N ASN A 533 -30.60 -5.12 -8.66
CA ASN A 533 -30.71 -5.77 -9.97
C ASN A 533 -31.73 -6.91 -9.96
N TRP A 534 -31.84 -7.65 -8.87
CA TRP A 534 -32.88 -8.64 -8.68
C TRP A 534 -34.28 -8.00 -8.70
N GLY A 535 -34.46 -6.92 -7.91
CA GLY A 535 -35.71 -6.16 -7.91
C GLY A 535 -36.07 -5.59 -9.29
N ALA A 536 -35.08 -5.10 -10.04
CA ALA A 536 -35.30 -4.58 -11.39
C ALA A 536 -35.85 -5.66 -12.35
N LEU A 537 -35.29 -6.88 -12.33
CA LEU A 537 -35.78 -7.99 -13.14
C LEU A 537 -37.18 -8.47 -12.70
N LEU A 538 -37.48 -8.50 -11.40
CA LEU A 538 -38.81 -8.81 -10.89
C LEU A 538 -39.81 -7.75 -11.33
N GLY A 539 -39.46 -6.48 -11.31
CA GLY A 539 -40.28 -5.37 -11.81
C GLY A 539 -40.59 -5.52 -13.29
N GLN A 540 -39.62 -5.89 -14.12
CA GLN A 540 -39.82 -6.18 -15.55
C GLN A 540 -40.77 -7.37 -15.78
N GLN A 541 -40.81 -8.35 -14.88
CA GLN A 541 -41.76 -9.48 -14.92
C GLN A 541 -43.15 -9.13 -14.37
N GLY A 542 -43.38 -7.88 -13.93
CA GLY A 542 -44.64 -7.45 -13.32
C GLY A 542 -44.81 -7.86 -11.84
N ARG A 543 -43.81 -8.48 -11.21
CA ARG A 543 -43.77 -8.85 -9.80
C ARG A 543 -43.42 -7.66 -8.93
N LEU A 544 -44.26 -6.61 -8.99
CA LEU A 544 -43.96 -5.29 -8.45
C LEU A 544 -43.82 -5.28 -6.91
N ALA A 545 -44.57 -6.12 -6.19
CA ALA A 545 -44.47 -6.21 -4.74
C ALA A 545 -43.10 -6.78 -4.30
N ASP A 546 -42.69 -7.88 -4.92
CA ASP A 546 -41.41 -8.52 -4.66
C ASP A 546 -40.25 -7.59 -5.05
N ALA A 547 -40.39 -6.88 -6.17
CA ALA A 547 -39.39 -5.90 -6.62
C ALA A 547 -39.18 -4.79 -5.56
N ILE A 548 -40.27 -4.25 -5.00
CA ILE A 548 -40.20 -3.19 -3.98
C ILE A 548 -39.52 -3.71 -2.72
N GLU A 549 -39.76 -4.94 -2.29
CA GLU A 549 -39.06 -5.53 -1.14
C GLU A 549 -37.53 -5.56 -1.34
N HIS A 550 -37.10 -5.96 -2.54
CA HIS A 550 -35.68 -5.96 -2.89
C HIS A 550 -35.06 -4.56 -2.95
N PHE A 551 -35.77 -3.55 -3.49
CA PHE A 551 -35.29 -2.15 -3.45
C PHE A 551 -35.22 -1.62 -2.03
N GLN A 552 -36.15 -1.98 -1.16
CA GLN A 552 -36.07 -1.63 0.27
C GLN A 552 -34.83 -2.23 0.92
N GLN A 553 -34.50 -3.49 0.63
CA GLN A 553 -33.28 -4.11 1.15
C GLN A 553 -32.02 -3.43 0.58
N ALA A 554 -32.00 -3.11 -0.72
CA ALA A 554 -30.89 -2.37 -1.33
C ALA A 554 -30.65 -1.02 -0.62
N LEU A 555 -31.71 -0.27 -0.33
CA LEU A 555 -31.65 1.03 0.33
C LEU A 555 -31.38 0.95 1.84
N ARG A 556 -31.72 -0.15 2.52
CA ARG A 556 -31.25 -0.39 3.89
C ARG A 556 -29.74 -0.59 3.96
N LEU A 557 -29.19 -1.28 2.95
CA LEU A 557 -27.76 -1.55 2.85
C LEU A 557 -26.97 -0.33 2.38
N LYS A 558 -27.53 0.45 1.42
CA LYS A 558 -26.93 1.64 0.82
C LYS A 558 -28.00 2.73 0.68
N PRO A 559 -28.20 3.58 1.72
CA PRO A 559 -29.22 4.62 1.73
C PRO A 559 -29.09 5.69 0.64
N ASP A 560 -27.88 5.89 0.12
CA ASP A 560 -27.53 6.84 -0.94
C ASP A 560 -27.51 6.22 -2.35
N PHE A 561 -28.28 5.16 -2.58
CA PHE A 561 -28.33 4.45 -3.85
C PHE A 561 -29.39 5.07 -4.78
N ALA A 562 -28.99 6.06 -5.60
CA ALA A 562 -29.87 6.80 -6.50
C ALA A 562 -30.65 5.88 -7.47
N GLU A 563 -29.97 4.86 -8.03
CA GLU A 563 -30.59 3.91 -8.96
C GLU A 563 -31.70 3.09 -8.29
N ALA A 564 -31.49 2.61 -7.07
CA ALA A 564 -32.50 1.87 -6.32
C ALA A 564 -33.73 2.73 -6.00
N HIS A 565 -33.55 4.03 -5.68
CA HIS A 565 -34.65 4.96 -5.56
C HIS A 565 -35.40 5.14 -6.87
N ASN A 566 -34.70 5.33 -8.01
CA ASN A 566 -35.33 5.43 -9.31
C ASN A 566 -36.15 4.17 -9.66
N ASN A 567 -35.57 2.98 -9.45
CA ASN A 567 -36.19 1.70 -9.75
C ASN A 567 -37.40 1.43 -8.84
N TRP A 568 -37.34 1.81 -7.58
CA TRP A 568 -38.52 1.75 -6.68
C TRP A 568 -39.62 2.70 -7.13
N GLY A 569 -39.28 3.94 -7.47
CA GLY A 569 -40.22 4.91 -8.04
C GLY A 569 -40.92 4.36 -9.29
N PHE A 570 -40.17 3.71 -10.16
CA PHE A 570 -40.72 3.08 -11.35
C PHE A 570 -41.74 1.96 -11.01
N ALA A 571 -41.42 1.08 -10.09
CA ALA A 571 -42.33 0.02 -9.64
C ALA A 571 -43.60 0.58 -8.99
N LEU A 572 -43.48 1.65 -8.17
CA LEU A 572 -44.63 2.35 -7.58
C LEU A 572 -45.52 3.02 -8.65
N ALA A 573 -44.89 3.65 -9.65
CA ALA A 573 -45.63 4.25 -10.75
C ALA A 573 -46.46 3.21 -11.56
N GLN A 574 -45.89 2.03 -11.78
CA GLN A 574 -46.63 0.89 -12.41
C GLN A 574 -47.78 0.37 -11.53
N GLN A 575 -47.65 0.42 -10.19
CA GLN A 575 -48.77 0.13 -9.26
C GLN A 575 -49.82 1.25 -9.21
N GLY A 576 -49.65 2.35 -9.93
CA GLY A 576 -50.53 3.51 -9.87
C GLY A 576 -50.28 4.45 -8.69
N LYS A 577 -49.30 4.18 -7.82
CA LYS A 577 -48.91 4.99 -6.65
C LYS A 577 -48.02 6.16 -7.04
N ARG A 578 -48.56 7.03 -7.95
CA ARG A 578 -47.78 8.10 -8.61
C ARG A 578 -47.20 9.12 -7.63
N ALA A 579 -47.89 9.44 -6.52
CA ALA A 579 -47.40 10.39 -5.54
C ALA A 579 -46.13 9.87 -4.85
N GLU A 580 -46.13 8.62 -4.42
CA GLU A 580 -44.99 7.96 -3.80
C GLU A 580 -43.82 7.82 -4.79
N ALA A 581 -44.12 7.47 -6.06
CA ALA A 581 -43.12 7.39 -7.11
C ALA A 581 -42.38 8.71 -7.34
N ILE A 582 -43.10 9.85 -7.33
CA ILE A 582 -42.53 11.19 -7.48
C ILE A 582 -41.52 11.49 -6.35
N GLU A 583 -41.82 11.09 -5.11
CA GLU A 583 -40.91 11.29 -3.99
C GLU A 583 -39.60 10.47 -4.15
N HIS A 584 -39.70 9.23 -4.61
CA HIS A 584 -38.55 8.40 -4.89
C HIS A 584 -37.68 8.94 -6.04
N TYR A 585 -38.28 9.42 -7.14
CA TYR A 585 -37.53 10.07 -8.22
C TYR A 585 -36.85 11.34 -7.78
N ARG A 586 -37.50 12.15 -6.92
CA ARG A 586 -36.84 13.32 -6.31
C ARG A 586 -35.69 12.94 -5.40
N HIS A 587 -35.80 11.83 -4.67
CA HIS A 587 -34.70 11.30 -3.89
C HIS A 587 -33.52 10.88 -4.78
N ALA A 588 -33.79 10.15 -5.85
CA ALA A 588 -32.77 9.77 -6.83
C ALA A 588 -32.02 10.99 -7.38
N LEU A 589 -32.76 12.05 -7.75
CA LEU A 589 -32.17 13.29 -8.28
C LEU A 589 -31.47 14.18 -7.24
N ARG A 590 -31.79 14.06 -5.95
CA ARG A 590 -30.99 14.68 -4.90
C ARG A 590 -29.64 14.01 -4.72
N LEU A 591 -29.57 12.70 -4.93
CA LEU A 591 -28.36 11.91 -4.82
C LEU A 591 -27.51 11.99 -6.09
N ASP A 592 -28.16 12.00 -7.25
CA ASP A 592 -27.55 12.09 -8.58
C ASP A 592 -28.36 13.05 -9.45
N PRO A 593 -28.03 14.35 -9.46
CA PRO A 593 -28.76 15.38 -10.22
C PRO A 593 -28.72 15.20 -11.73
N ASP A 594 -27.70 14.52 -12.25
CA ASP A 594 -27.49 14.31 -13.69
C ASP A 594 -28.16 13.01 -14.20
N ASN A 595 -28.89 12.30 -13.37
CA ASN A 595 -29.58 11.05 -13.72
C ASN A 595 -30.74 11.30 -14.72
N ALA A 596 -30.43 11.21 -16.01
CA ALA A 596 -31.40 11.47 -17.09
C ALA A 596 -32.64 10.56 -17.02
N LEU A 597 -32.46 9.29 -16.58
CA LEU A 597 -33.57 8.36 -16.44
C LEU A 597 -34.53 8.77 -15.32
N ALA A 598 -34.01 9.17 -14.17
CA ALA A 598 -34.78 9.64 -13.05
C ALA A 598 -35.50 10.97 -13.38
N GLN A 599 -34.85 11.87 -14.13
CA GLN A 599 -35.47 13.12 -14.64
C GLN A 599 -36.66 12.80 -15.55
N SER A 600 -36.49 11.91 -16.53
CA SER A 600 -37.52 11.48 -17.46
C SER A 600 -38.70 10.82 -16.73
N ASN A 601 -38.39 9.91 -15.79
CA ASN A 601 -39.40 9.21 -15.01
C ASN A 601 -40.20 10.17 -14.11
N LEU A 602 -39.53 11.16 -13.51
CA LEU A 602 -40.20 12.20 -12.71
C LEU A 602 -41.18 13.05 -13.55
N LEU A 603 -40.74 13.52 -14.71
CA LEU A 603 -41.57 14.31 -15.62
C LEU A 603 -42.81 13.52 -16.05
N ASN A 604 -42.63 12.28 -16.48
CA ASN A 604 -43.72 11.38 -16.87
C ASN A 604 -44.71 11.14 -15.73
N ALA A 605 -44.21 10.95 -14.50
CA ALA A 605 -45.06 10.70 -13.34
C ALA A 605 -45.91 11.95 -12.97
N ILE A 606 -45.33 13.16 -13.08
CA ILE A 606 -46.02 14.44 -12.83
C ILE A 606 -47.11 14.65 -13.87
N GLN A 607 -46.81 14.53 -15.17
CA GLN A 607 -47.78 14.70 -16.26
C GLN A 607 -48.98 13.77 -16.10
N ARG A 608 -48.74 12.49 -15.88
CA ARG A 608 -49.82 11.49 -15.70
C ARG A 608 -50.62 11.70 -14.40
N ARG A 609 -50.03 12.26 -13.35
CA ARG A 609 -50.73 12.64 -12.13
C ARG A 609 -51.68 13.80 -12.36
N ASP A 610 -51.25 14.81 -13.12
CA ASP A 610 -52.02 16.04 -13.34
C ASP A 610 -53.17 15.78 -14.33
N MET A 611 -52.94 14.99 -15.40
CA MET A 611 -54.06 14.49 -16.26
C MET A 611 -55.10 13.71 -15.46
N GLY A 612 -54.72 12.79 -14.58
CA GLY A 612 -55.65 12.03 -13.74
C GLY A 612 -56.45 12.89 -12.74
N LYS A 613 -55.94 14.07 -12.36
CA LYS A 613 -56.68 15.04 -11.55
C LYS A 613 -57.70 15.81 -12.39
N GLU A 614 -57.36 16.17 -13.62
CA GLU A 614 -58.26 16.85 -14.55
C GLU A 614 -59.45 15.95 -14.94
N ASP A 615 -59.20 14.69 -15.27
CA ASP A 615 -60.23 13.70 -15.57
C ASP A 615 -61.20 13.49 -14.37
N SER A 616 -60.65 13.39 -13.16
CA SER A 616 -61.45 13.24 -11.94
C SER A 616 -62.24 14.50 -11.59
N ALA A 617 -61.73 15.68 -11.94
CA ALA A 617 -62.42 16.96 -11.74
C ALA A 617 -63.55 17.17 -12.78
N GLN A 618 -63.36 16.72 -14.01
CA GLN A 618 -64.40 16.72 -15.06
C GLN A 618 -65.52 15.73 -14.76
N SER A 619 -65.21 14.50 -14.32
CA SER A 619 -66.21 13.50 -13.91
C SER A 619 -67.09 14.01 -12.76
N ARG A 620 -66.49 14.66 -11.73
CA ARG A 620 -67.26 15.24 -10.61
C ARG A 620 -68.10 16.46 -11.01
N LYS A 621 -67.77 17.17 -12.08
CA LYS A 621 -68.61 18.23 -12.66
C LYS A 621 -69.77 17.69 -13.45
N GLY A 622 -69.60 16.55 -14.18
CA GLY A 622 -70.66 15.85 -14.88
C GLY A 622 -71.74 15.31 -13.93
N GLU A 623 -71.37 14.66 -12.83
CA GLU A 623 -72.27 14.13 -11.81
C GLU A 623 -73.09 15.21 -11.02
N LYS A 624 -72.68 16.46 -11.07
CA LYS A 624 -73.41 17.58 -10.42
C LYS A 624 -74.41 18.29 -11.40
N THR A 625 -74.41 17.91 -12.65
CA THR A 625 -75.27 18.52 -13.69
C THR A 625 -76.36 17.56 -14.18
N GLU A 626 -76.46 16.32 -13.69
CA GLU A 626 -77.65 15.44 -13.72
C GLU A 626 -78.37 15.53 -12.34
#